data_43e690c91649acb0d6422863c769b539
#
_entry.id   43e690c91649acb0d6422863c769b539
#
_cell.length_a   1.000
_cell.length_b   1.000
_cell.length_c   1.000
_cell.angle_alpha   90.00
_cell.angle_beta   90.00
_cell.angle_gamma   90.00
#
_symmetry.space_group_name_H-M   'P 1'
#
loop_
_entity.id
_entity.type
_entity.pdbx_description
1 polymer ?
#
loop_
_entity_poly.entity_id
_entity_poly.type
_entity_poly.pdbx_seq_one_letter_code
_entity_poly.pdbx_strand_id
1 'polypeptide(L)'
;PLPLTQIWRLPQTPVTPQPLIQQFKTYLSVQRQRSKHTISNYIHDIQQFFDLTTCNSREINTISTQIVQNYLAELNKRQLSQASINRKLSALNQFWDYLVSQNICKNNPWKTVRRPRIRQKIPTYLEEKTVLELLNNYPTDTPEHIRNKAILELLFASGIRVNECIQLDMNDIYLDQH
;
A
#
# COMPACT_ATOMS: atom_id res chain seq x y z
N PRO A 1 8.21 39.88 -40.48
CA PRO A 1 7.42 38.73 -40.12
C PRO A 1 8.31 37.72 -39.41
N LEU A 2 8.21 37.65 -38.07
CA LEU A 2 8.92 36.69 -37.25
C LEU A 2 8.22 35.34 -37.38
N PRO A 3 8.93 34.21 -37.46
CA PRO A 3 8.32 32.91 -37.60
C PRO A 3 7.60 32.49 -36.29
N LEU A 4 6.33 32.08 -36.43
CA LEU A 4 5.41 31.67 -35.37
C LEU A 4 5.76 30.31 -34.66
N THR A 5 7.04 29.93 -34.66
CA THR A 5 7.51 28.64 -34.10
C THR A 5 8.21 28.74 -32.76
N GLN A 6 8.11 29.90 -32.06
CA GLN A 6 8.78 30.09 -30.75
C GLN A 6 7.85 30.25 -29.56
N ILE A 7 6.67 29.62 -29.57
CA ILE A 7 5.75 29.69 -28.47
C ILE A 7 5.55 28.28 -27.93
N TRP A 8 5.81 28.12 -26.61
CA TRP A 8 5.56 26.94 -25.75
C TRP A 8 6.69 25.89 -25.66
N ARG A 9 7.93 26.30 -25.43
CA ARG A 9 8.76 25.52 -24.51
C ARG A 9 8.40 25.96 -23.10
N LEU A 10 7.49 25.20 -22.47
CA LEU A 10 7.33 25.26 -21.01
C LEU A 10 8.72 25.11 -20.38
N PRO A 11 9.11 25.96 -19.40
CA PRO A 11 10.36 25.79 -18.70
C PRO A 11 10.37 24.38 -18.11
N GLN A 12 11.35 23.56 -18.52
CA GLN A 12 11.61 22.26 -17.91
C GLN A 12 12.25 22.51 -16.54
N THR A 13 11.47 23.02 -15.61
CA THR A 13 11.84 22.99 -14.19
C THR A 13 12.05 21.54 -13.82
N PRO A 14 13.12 21.19 -13.12
CA PRO A 14 13.32 19.83 -12.64
C PRO A 14 12.16 19.48 -11.71
N VAL A 15 11.23 18.67 -12.21
CA VAL A 15 10.05 18.24 -11.44
C VAL A 15 10.58 17.21 -10.43
N THR A 16 10.75 17.62 -9.18
CA THR A 16 11.04 16.68 -8.10
C THR A 16 9.93 15.63 -8.01
N PRO A 17 10.20 14.37 -7.67
CA PRO A 17 9.16 13.35 -7.59
C PRO A 17 8.06 13.69 -6.57
N GLN A 18 8.36 14.50 -5.58
CA GLN A 18 7.44 14.85 -4.49
C GLN A 18 6.10 15.48 -4.94
N PRO A 19 6.05 16.49 -5.81
CA PRO A 19 4.78 17.05 -6.30
C PRO A 19 3.93 16.00 -7.03
N LEU A 20 4.56 15.13 -7.84
CA LEU A 20 3.85 14.08 -8.56
C LEU A 20 3.29 13.01 -7.63
N ILE A 21 4.04 12.65 -6.59
CA ILE A 21 3.60 11.73 -5.56
C ILE A 21 2.40 12.31 -4.80
N GLN A 22 2.42 13.60 -4.48
CA GLN A 22 1.31 14.27 -3.81
C GLN A 22 0.04 14.33 -4.69
N GLN A 23 0.19 14.62 -5.98
CA GLN A 23 -0.92 14.59 -6.93
C GLN A 23 -1.49 13.17 -7.07
N PHE A 24 -0.64 12.15 -7.12
CA PHE A 24 -1.07 10.76 -7.14
C PHE A 24 -1.80 10.36 -5.86
N LYS A 25 -1.35 10.83 -4.69
CA LYS A 25 -2.06 10.62 -3.41
C LYS A 25 -3.48 11.16 -3.48
N THR A 26 -3.67 12.38 -3.99
CA THR A 26 -4.99 12.98 -4.20
C THR A 26 -5.84 12.18 -5.18
N TYR A 27 -5.24 11.74 -6.29
CA TYR A 27 -5.90 10.88 -7.26
C TYR A 27 -6.41 9.57 -6.64
N LEU A 28 -5.58 8.90 -5.82
CA LEU A 28 -5.97 7.66 -5.13
C LEU A 28 -7.11 7.86 -4.14
N SER A 29 -7.13 8.99 -3.43
CA SER A 29 -8.16 9.29 -2.43
C SER A 29 -9.49 9.68 -3.07
N VAL A 30 -9.46 10.58 -4.06
CA VAL A 30 -10.67 11.18 -4.65
C VAL A 30 -11.25 10.31 -5.76
N GLN A 31 -10.44 9.92 -6.74
CA GLN A 31 -10.96 9.21 -7.92
C GLN A 31 -10.99 7.68 -7.74
N ARG A 32 -10.08 7.11 -6.97
CA ARG A 32 -10.00 5.66 -6.75
C ARG A 32 -10.58 5.21 -5.42
N GLN A 33 -10.95 6.12 -4.54
CA GLN A 33 -11.56 5.85 -3.23
C GLN A 33 -10.82 4.75 -2.44
N ARG A 34 -9.49 4.76 -2.52
CA ARG A 34 -8.66 3.76 -1.82
C ARG A 34 -8.63 4.07 -0.32
N SER A 35 -8.56 3.02 0.50
CA SER A 35 -8.42 3.18 1.95
C SER A 35 -7.15 3.97 2.31
N LYS A 36 -7.20 4.72 3.41
CA LYS A 36 -6.05 5.50 3.93
C LYS A 36 -4.79 4.64 4.07
N HIS A 37 -4.95 3.39 4.53
CA HIS A 37 -3.85 2.44 4.69
C HIS A 37 -3.22 2.04 3.34
N THR A 38 -4.03 1.75 2.33
CA THR A 38 -3.54 1.45 0.97
C THR A 38 -2.77 2.62 0.39
N ILE A 39 -3.30 3.85 0.53
CA ILE A 39 -2.66 5.06 0.04
C ILE A 39 -1.30 5.26 0.73
N SER A 40 -1.25 5.18 2.06
CA SER A 40 -0.01 5.31 2.83
C SER A 40 1.05 4.31 2.38
N ASN A 41 0.68 3.03 2.24
CA ASN A 41 1.59 1.99 1.77
C ASN A 41 2.12 2.25 0.35
N TYR A 42 1.25 2.68 -0.57
CA TYR A 42 1.64 2.97 -1.95
C TYR A 42 2.60 4.16 -2.04
N ILE A 43 2.30 5.24 -1.31
CA ILE A 43 3.17 6.42 -1.26
C ILE A 43 4.54 6.05 -0.69
N HIS A 44 4.58 5.30 0.41
CA HIS A 44 5.83 4.81 1.00
C HIS A 44 6.64 3.95 0.02
N ASP A 45 5.99 3.02 -0.69
CA ASP A 45 6.66 2.16 -1.67
C ASP A 45 7.24 2.94 -2.85
N ILE A 46 6.53 3.98 -3.33
CA ILE A 46 6.98 4.85 -4.40
C ILE A 46 8.16 5.71 -3.94
N GLN A 47 8.10 6.29 -2.73
CA GLN A 47 9.20 7.05 -2.16
C GLN A 47 10.46 6.19 -2.04
N GLN A 48 10.31 4.99 -1.48
CA GLN A 48 11.42 4.05 -1.35
C GLN A 48 12.06 3.67 -2.71
N PHE A 49 11.27 3.58 -3.78
CA PHE A 49 11.82 3.36 -5.11
C PHE A 49 12.74 4.52 -5.53
N PHE A 50 12.32 5.76 -5.36
CA PHE A 50 13.13 6.92 -5.71
C PHE A 50 14.40 7.03 -4.85
N ASP A 51 14.30 6.71 -3.55
CA ASP A 51 15.43 6.70 -2.63
C ASP A 51 16.50 5.65 -3.01
N LEU A 52 16.04 4.48 -3.47
CA LEU A 52 16.93 3.36 -3.81
C LEU A 52 17.57 3.47 -5.20
N THR A 53 16.92 4.16 -6.11
CA THR A 53 17.37 4.19 -7.52
C THR A 53 18.17 5.43 -7.87
N THR A 54 18.31 6.40 -6.94
CA THR A 54 18.90 7.72 -7.21
C THR A 54 18.35 8.39 -8.48
N CYS A 55 17.17 7.93 -8.94
CA CYS A 55 16.48 8.48 -10.09
C CYS A 55 16.09 9.94 -9.80
N ASN A 56 16.77 10.86 -10.44
CA ASN A 56 16.37 12.24 -10.45
C ASN A 56 15.07 12.41 -11.24
N SER A 57 14.28 13.39 -10.84
CA SER A 57 13.00 13.76 -11.47
C SER A 57 13.06 13.99 -13.00
N ARG A 58 14.25 14.28 -13.54
CA ARG A 58 14.47 14.40 -14.99
C ARG A 58 14.33 13.07 -15.72
N GLU A 59 14.43 11.94 -15.01
CA GLU A 59 14.47 10.60 -15.59
C GLU A 59 13.12 9.86 -15.46
N ILE A 60 12.10 10.47 -14.81
CA ILE A 60 10.77 9.86 -14.70
C ILE A 60 10.21 9.48 -16.09
N ASN A 61 10.50 10.29 -17.10
CA ASN A 61 10.06 10.06 -18.48
C ASN A 61 10.86 8.97 -19.22
N THR A 62 12.04 8.61 -18.69
CA THR A 62 13.02 7.74 -19.36
C THR A 62 13.53 6.62 -18.46
N ILE A 63 12.68 6.11 -17.56
CA ILE A 63 13.08 4.96 -16.75
C ILE A 63 13.41 3.80 -17.68
N SER A 64 14.70 3.46 -17.72
CA SER A 64 15.21 2.38 -18.54
C SER A 64 14.87 1.02 -17.94
N THR A 65 14.83 0.00 -18.77
CA THR A 65 14.70 -1.41 -18.33
C THR A 65 15.80 -1.77 -17.32
N GLN A 66 16.98 -1.18 -17.45
CA GLN A 66 18.10 -1.41 -16.51
C GLN A 66 17.78 -0.93 -15.09
N ILE A 67 17.15 0.24 -14.92
CA ILE A 67 16.75 0.76 -13.61
C ILE A 67 15.71 -0.19 -12.98
N VAL A 68 14.76 -0.67 -13.77
CA VAL A 68 13.77 -1.64 -13.30
C VAL A 68 14.43 -2.94 -12.83
N GLN A 69 15.38 -3.47 -13.61
CA GLN A 69 16.12 -4.68 -13.25
C GLN A 69 16.98 -4.50 -11.99
N ASN A 70 17.68 -3.38 -11.88
CA ASN A 70 18.50 -3.05 -10.71
C ASN A 70 17.63 -2.94 -9.44
N TYR A 71 16.45 -2.32 -9.54
CA TYR A 71 15.51 -2.23 -8.43
C TYR A 71 15.01 -3.61 -8.00
N LEU A 72 14.64 -4.48 -8.94
CA LEU A 72 14.22 -5.85 -8.65
C LEU A 72 15.34 -6.66 -7.98
N ALA A 73 16.59 -6.52 -8.46
CA ALA A 73 17.75 -7.15 -7.85
C ALA A 73 17.94 -6.68 -6.40
N GLU A 74 17.79 -5.38 -6.14
CA GLU A 74 17.91 -4.83 -4.78
C GLU A 74 16.79 -5.31 -3.85
N LEU A 75 15.53 -5.43 -4.33
CA LEU A 75 14.43 -6.00 -3.55
C LEU A 75 14.71 -7.47 -3.16
N ASN A 76 15.26 -8.26 -4.08
CA ASN A 76 15.65 -9.65 -3.84
C ASN A 76 16.80 -9.75 -2.83
N LYS A 77 17.82 -8.88 -2.95
CA LYS A 77 18.95 -8.82 -2.01
C LYS A 77 18.50 -8.53 -0.58
N ARG A 78 17.45 -7.72 -0.41
CA ARG A 78 16.85 -7.42 0.89
C ARG A 78 15.98 -8.54 1.46
N GLN A 79 15.90 -9.68 0.78
CA GLN A 79 15.12 -10.86 1.20
C GLN A 79 13.64 -10.55 1.55
N LEU A 80 13.04 -9.60 0.84
CA LEU A 80 11.64 -9.25 1.06
C LEU A 80 10.72 -10.40 0.67
N SER A 81 9.59 -10.51 1.37
CA SER A 81 8.56 -11.49 1.00
C SER A 81 8.01 -11.22 -0.40
N GLN A 82 7.62 -12.29 -1.11
CA GLN A 82 7.03 -12.18 -2.45
C GLN A 82 5.76 -11.30 -2.46
N ALA A 83 4.99 -11.32 -1.36
CA ALA A 83 3.83 -10.45 -1.18
C ALA A 83 4.24 -8.97 -1.11
N SER A 84 5.31 -8.64 -0.36
CA SER A 84 5.85 -7.28 -0.27
C SER A 84 6.38 -6.79 -1.61
N ILE A 85 7.10 -7.64 -2.36
CA ILE A 85 7.58 -7.30 -3.71
C ILE A 85 6.39 -7.03 -4.63
N ASN A 86 5.38 -7.90 -4.65
CA ASN A 86 4.19 -7.72 -5.48
C ASN A 86 3.41 -6.44 -5.13
N ARG A 87 3.31 -6.08 -3.84
CA ARG A 87 2.68 -4.82 -3.43
C ARG A 87 3.45 -3.61 -3.96
N LYS A 88 4.78 -3.61 -3.83
CA LYS A 88 5.66 -2.55 -4.34
C LYS A 88 5.53 -2.39 -5.86
N LEU A 89 5.56 -3.50 -6.59
CA LEU A 89 5.36 -3.49 -8.04
C LEU A 89 3.96 -2.99 -8.43
N SER A 90 2.94 -3.29 -7.63
CA SER A 90 1.58 -2.78 -7.85
C SER A 90 1.49 -1.27 -7.63
N ALA A 91 2.14 -0.74 -6.59
CA ALA A 91 2.20 0.70 -6.32
C ALA A 91 2.90 1.45 -7.47
N LEU A 92 4.06 0.97 -7.90
CA LEU A 92 4.82 1.55 -9.01
C LEU A 92 4.05 1.47 -10.33
N ASN A 93 3.44 0.32 -10.64
CA ASN A 93 2.64 0.19 -11.86
C ASN A 93 1.47 1.17 -11.88
N GLN A 94 0.74 1.34 -10.77
CA GLN A 94 -0.38 2.29 -10.70
C GLN A 94 0.09 3.74 -10.77
N PHE A 95 1.23 4.07 -10.17
CA PHE A 95 1.81 5.40 -10.26
C PHE A 95 2.20 5.75 -11.69
N TRP A 96 2.88 4.85 -12.42
CA TRP A 96 3.23 5.09 -13.83
C TRP A 96 2.00 5.08 -14.76
N ASP A 97 0.98 4.26 -14.50
CA ASP A 97 -0.28 4.35 -15.23
C ASP A 97 -0.95 5.74 -15.04
N TYR A 98 -0.88 6.28 -13.82
CA TYR A 98 -1.32 7.65 -13.55
C TYR A 98 -0.50 8.68 -14.32
N LEU A 99 0.83 8.60 -14.30
CA LEU A 99 1.70 9.53 -15.04
C LEU A 99 1.45 9.48 -16.56
N VAL A 100 1.20 8.31 -17.11
CA VAL A 100 0.82 8.13 -18.52
C VAL A 100 -0.54 8.77 -18.79
N SER A 101 -1.53 8.61 -17.92
CA SER A 101 -2.86 9.23 -18.07
C SER A 101 -2.82 10.77 -18.02
N GLN A 102 -1.81 11.34 -17.33
CA GLN A 102 -1.58 12.78 -17.27
C GLN A 102 -0.64 13.29 -18.39
N ASN A 103 -0.29 12.44 -19.35
CA ASN A 103 0.66 12.75 -20.44
C ASN A 103 2.06 13.18 -19.95
N ILE A 104 2.43 12.82 -18.72
CA ILE A 104 3.76 13.10 -18.15
C ILE A 104 4.77 12.07 -18.66
N CYS A 105 4.37 10.79 -18.76
CA CYS A 105 5.19 9.71 -19.32
C CYS A 105 4.54 9.15 -20.58
N LYS A 106 5.37 8.72 -21.54
CA LYS A 106 4.87 8.06 -22.77
C LYS A 106 4.43 6.62 -22.51
N ASN A 107 5.18 5.90 -21.70
CA ASN A 107 4.98 4.48 -21.44
C ASN A 107 5.14 4.15 -19.97
N ASN A 108 4.51 3.05 -19.54
CA ASN A 108 4.71 2.49 -18.21
C ASN A 108 5.71 1.33 -18.26
N PRO A 109 6.93 1.49 -17.71
CA PRO A 109 7.98 0.46 -17.74
C PRO A 109 7.66 -0.76 -16.88
N TRP A 110 6.72 -0.64 -15.93
CA TRP A 110 6.35 -1.70 -14.99
C TRP A 110 5.34 -2.70 -15.57
N LYS A 111 4.70 -2.42 -16.71
CA LYS A 111 3.71 -3.32 -17.33
C LYS A 111 4.30 -4.66 -17.77
N THR A 112 5.54 -4.65 -18.21
CA THR A 112 6.23 -5.85 -18.71
C THR A 112 6.94 -6.65 -17.62
N VAL A 113 6.97 -6.14 -16.38
CA VAL A 113 7.64 -6.79 -15.26
C VAL A 113 6.87 -8.04 -14.84
N ARG A 114 7.53 -9.20 -14.92
CA ARG A 114 6.97 -10.45 -14.44
C ARG A 114 6.90 -10.46 -12.92
N ARG A 115 5.71 -10.64 -12.38
CA ARG A 115 5.48 -10.69 -10.93
C ARG A 115 5.86 -12.06 -10.37
N PRO A 116 6.52 -12.12 -9.18
CA PRO A 116 6.75 -13.36 -8.50
C PRO A 116 5.43 -14.06 -8.15
N ARG A 117 5.39 -15.38 -8.32
CA ARG A 117 4.22 -16.17 -7.90
C ARG A 117 4.21 -16.29 -6.39
N ILE A 118 3.14 -15.86 -5.75
CA ILE A 118 2.94 -16.05 -4.32
C ILE A 118 2.49 -17.49 -4.10
N ARG A 119 3.28 -18.27 -3.37
CA ARG A 119 2.79 -19.55 -2.83
C ARG A 119 1.82 -19.20 -1.70
N GLN A 120 0.55 -19.51 -1.88
CA GLN A 120 -0.41 -19.40 -0.79
C GLN A 120 -0.01 -20.42 0.30
N LYS A 121 0.40 -19.89 1.44
CA LYS A 121 0.50 -20.71 2.64
C LYS A 121 -0.92 -20.93 3.16
N ILE A 122 -1.29 -22.19 3.41
CA ILE A 122 -2.52 -22.51 4.12
C ILE A 122 -2.42 -21.82 5.49
N PRO A 123 -3.38 -20.97 5.87
CA PRO A 123 -3.35 -20.35 7.19
C PRO A 123 -3.35 -21.43 8.26
N THR A 124 -2.47 -21.31 9.24
CA THR A 124 -2.56 -22.09 10.47
C THR A 124 -3.71 -21.53 11.30
N TYR A 125 -4.63 -22.38 11.68
CA TYR A 125 -5.73 -22.04 12.58
C TYR A 125 -5.56 -22.74 13.91
N LEU A 126 -6.10 -22.15 14.97
CA LEU A 126 -6.22 -22.81 16.27
C LEU A 126 -7.52 -23.62 16.29
N GLU A 127 -7.47 -24.79 16.88
CA GLU A 127 -8.68 -25.57 17.14
C GLU A 127 -9.59 -24.82 18.13
N GLU A 128 -10.89 -24.90 17.93
CA GLU A 128 -11.89 -24.24 18.76
C GLU A 128 -11.69 -24.52 20.26
N LYS A 129 -11.42 -25.77 20.60
CA LYS A 129 -11.13 -26.20 21.98
C LYS A 129 -9.97 -25.41 22.59
N THR A 130 -8.87 -25.21 21.83
CA THR A 130 -7.70 -24.46 22.28
C THR A 130 -8.03 -22.99 22.51
N VAL A 131 -8.85 -22.39 21.65
CA VAL A 131 -9.30 -21.01 21.81
C VAL A 131 -10.17 -20.86 23.05
N LEU A 132 -11.12 -21.77 23.27
CA LEU A 132 -11.98 -21.75 24.46
C LEU A 132 -11.18 -21.93 25.75
N GLU A 133 -10.19 -22.83 25.76
CA GLU A 133 -9.28 -23.02 26.91
C GLU A 133 -8.49 -21.74 27.19
N LEU A 134 -7.99 -21.05 26.16
CA LEU A 134 -7.29 -19.79 26.28
C LEU A 134 -8.19 -18.69 26.88
N LEU A 135 -9.42 -18.55 26.37
CA LEU A 135 -10.37 -17.55 26.83
C LEU A 135 -10.81 -17.80 28.28
N ASN A 136 -11.06 -19.07 28.65
CA ASN A 136 -11.46 -19.44 30.00
C ASN A 136 -10.36 -19.20 31.03
N ASN A 137 -9.10 -19.42 30.65
CA ASN A 137 -7.94 -19.23 31.52
C ASN A 137 -7.32 -17.81 31.42
N TYR A 138 -7.93 -16.91 30.63
CA TYR A 138 -7.40 -15.57 30.48
C TYR A 138 -7.56 -14.77 31.78
N PRO A 139 -6.50 -14.11 32.31
CA PRO A 139 -6.59 -13.38 33.55
C PRO A 139 -7.60 -12.23 33.48
N THR A 140 -8.23 -11.92 34.61
CA THR A 140 -9.24 -10.84 34.73
C THR A 140 -8.99 -9.98 35.98
N ASP A 141 -7.77 -9.96 36.45
CA ASP A 141 -7.31 -9.27 37.69
C ASP A 141 -7.06 -7.77 37.52
N THR A 142 -6.94 -7.30 36.24
CA THR A 142 -6.77 -5.88 35.90
C THR A 142 -7.78 -5.41 34.88
N PRO A 143 -8.09 -4.09 34.83
CA PRO A 143 -8.96 -3.54 33.79
C PRO A 143 -8.46 -3.83 32.37
N GLU A 144 -7.14 -3.82 32.15
CA GLU A 144 -6.53 -4.16 30.87
C GLU A 144 -6.80 -5.61 30.49
N HIS A 145 -6.69 -6.54 31.44
CA HIS A 145 -6.97 -7.96 31.20
C HIS A 145 -8.45 -8.18 30.85
N ILE A 146 -9.37 -7.54 31.57
CA ILE A 146 -10.80 -7.61 31.29
C ILE A 146 -11.11 -7.10 29.88
N ARG A 147 -10.57 -5.92 29.53
CA ARG A 147 -10.73 -5.35 28.18
C ARG A 147 -10.19 -6.29 27.10
N ASN A 148 -8.97 -6.81 27.29
CA ASN A 148 -8.31 -7.67 26.32
C ASN A 148 -9.09 -8.99 26.14
N LYS A 149 -9.59 -9.57 27.23
CA LYS A 149 -10.46 -10.75 27.18
C LYS A 149 -11.73 -10.47 26.39
N ALA A 150 -12.41 -9.36 26.67
CA ALA A 150 -13.63 -8.97 25.92
C ALA A 150 -13.37 -8.79 24.42
N ILE A 151 -12.22 -8.19 24.04
CA ILE A 151 -11.82 -8.07 22.64
C ILE A 151 -11.63 -9.46 22.01
N LEU A 152 -10.93 -10.37 22.68
CA LEU A 152 -10.68 -11.72 22.15
C LEU A 152 -11.98 -12.52 22.01
N GLU A 153 -12.88 -12.45 23.00
CA GLU A 153 -14.19 -13.09 22.97
C GLU A 153 -15.04 -12.54 21.82
N LEU A 154 -15.06 -11.20 21.64
CA LEU A 154 -15.80 -10.58 20.56
C LEU A 154 -15.26 -11.00 19.17
N LEU A 155 -13.94 -11.00 18.98
CA LEU A 155 -13.32 -11.44 17.73
C LEU A 155 -13.64 -12.91 17.43
N PHE A 156 -13.60 -13.76 18.45
CA PHE A 156 -13.89 -15.19 18.29
C PHE A 156 -15.37 -15.45 17.98
N ALA A 157 -16.28 -14.82 18.72
CA ALA A 157 -17.71 -15.04 18.57
C ALA A 157 -18.28 -14.46 17.27
N SER A 158 -17.80 -13.28 16.83
CA SER A 158 -18.37 -12.57 15.69
C SER A 158 -17.56 -12.73 14.39
N GLY A 159 -16.28 -13.11 14.46
CA GLY A 159 -15.39 -13.19 13.30
C GLY A 159 -15.07 -11.84 12.66
N ILE A 160 -15.37 -10.72 13.33
CA ILE A 160 -15.04 -9.38 12.81
C ILE A 160 -13.53 -9.18 12.74
N ARG A 161 -13.07 -8.29 11.82
CA ARG A 161 -11.66 -7.95 11.73
C ARG A 161 -11.24 -7.05 12.89
N VAL A 162 -9.96 -7.14 13.29
CA VAL A 162 -9.39 -6.29 14.36
C VAL A 162 -9.68 -4.80 14.12
N ASN A 163 -9.56 -4.31 12.89
CA ASN A 163 -9.86 -2.91 12.57
C ASN A 163 -11.35 -2.57 12.71
N GLU A 164 -12.25 -3.49 12.45
CA GLU A 164 -13.68 -3.32 12.65
C GLU A 164 -13.98 -3.27 14.16
N CYS A 165 -13.35 -4.16 14.93
CA CYS A 165 -13.47 -4.15 16.40
C CYS A 165 -12.97 -2.82 17.02
N ILE A 166 -11.84 -2.27 16.54
CA ILE A 166 -11.29 -0.99 17.05
C ILE A 166 -12.21 0.21 16.73
N GLN A 167 -13.03 0.11 15.68
CA GLN A 167 -13.92 1.18 15.25
C GLN A 167 -15.32 1.09 15.87
N LEU A 168 -15.61 0.04 16.66
CA LEU A 168 -16.88 -0.07 17.37
C LEU A 168 -17.07 1.06 18.38
N ASP A 169 -18.24 1.67 18.34
CA ASP A 169 -18.71 2.65 19.33
C ASP A 169 -19.82 2.02 20.20
N MET A 170 -20.09 2.62 21.34
CA MET A 170 -21.19 2.20 22.23
C MET A 170 -22.56 2.18 21.51
N ASN A 171 -22.73 3.04 20.50
CA ASN A 171 -23.95 3.10 19.70
C ASN A 171 -24.11 1.91 18.73
N ASP A 172 -23.05 1.14 18.51
CA ASP A 172 -23.09 -0.05 17.63
C ASP A 172 -23.48 -1.31 18.42
N ILE A 173 -23.67 -1.19 19.74
CA ILE A 173 -23.98 -2.32 20.65
C ILE A 173 -25.43 -2.21 21.11
N TYR A 174 -26.26 -3.18 20.74
CA TYR A 174 -27.65 -3.27 21.13
C TYR A 174 -27.80 -4.32 22.23
N LEU A 175 -27.70 -3.90 23.50
CA LEU A 175 -27.78 -4.80 24.66
C LEU A 175 -29.17 -5.39 24.90
N ASP A 176 -30.22 -4.76 24.33
CA ASP A 176 -31.62 -5.14 24.53
C ASP A 176 -32.13 -6.14 23.49
N GLN A 177 -31.31 -6.50 22.52
CA GLN A 177 -31.64 -7.48 21.47
C GLN A 177 -30.84 -8.77 21.72
N HIS A 178 -31.54 -9.76 22.34
CA HIS A 178 -31.00 -11.12 22.51
C HIS A 178 -31.21 -11.96 21.26
#